data_2d75b8bcb2812af426b1219f5ac7561f
#
_entry.id   2d75b8bcb2812af426b1219f5ac7561f
#
_cell.length_a   1.000
_cell.length_b   1.000
_cell.length_c   1.000
_cell.angle_alpha   90.00
_cell.angle_beta   90.00
_cell.angle_gamma   90.00
#
_symmetry.space_group_name_H-M   'P 1'
#
loop_
_entity.id
_entity.type
_entity.pdbx_description
1 polymer ?
#
loop_
_entity_poly.entity_id
_entity_poly.type
_entity_poly.pdbx_seq_one_letter_code
_entity_poly.pdbx_strand_id
1 'polypeptide(L)'
;MRLPIADSRTIRRRLLAILRRRRADFALVFALQLTVALMGVVAPVLIGRTIDAVSQGAGPGPVRAGILVLCAVVVVQTAVGYMGEYRANCLAERVLTELRDRVVWAVTHMPLGTVEAAGTGDMLGRTTYDVEKVQGLLQQGANRILVLAMTIVTTIGAALLTDLRLGAFAVVPVIPLFYAIRWYLRRALPAYLAVSAVRARMSGVVSETVEQNATADAQSLRPVRVARVDTLIREMWRNERYTGWVRGLFALGMQIIVSLPVLLVVLVGAGMIADGRTTLGTVTAVALYALQLRNPLWIIGWWVDEIQFAAASFARIFGVEQALGEGAPSAGLADDGTPRDGQRDEASAAERENPEISADRQSPNAGRTPDAEPADRTPQGPWTDRTPCGGDLAIADVRFSYRDGEEVLHGVSLDVREGERLAIVGPSGAGKSTLGRLVAGINPPSHGSIAVGGAEVTRIPEEALHSTVAMVTQEHHVFVGTLADNLRLAKEDAGQEEMLAALAAVEAAWVHDLDEGLDTRVGSGGKTLTPAQAQQIALARIVLLDPGMLVLDEATSLMDPNAARSLERALSRVLEGRTVISIAHRLYTAHDADRVAVMIDGRLAELGTHDELVAREGEYARLWHTWQQD
;
A
#
# COMPACT_ATOMS: atom_id res chain seq x y z
N MET A 1 15.98 0.69 -5.91
CA MET A 1 15.89 -0.70 -5.38
C MET A 1 14.44 -1.16 -5.53
N ARG A 2 14.14 -2.38 -5.96
CA ARG A 2 12.75 -2.86 -5.96
C ARG A 2 12.44 -3.39 -4.58
N LEU A 3 11.28 -3.06 -4.03
CA LEU A 3 10.84 -3.64 -2.75
C LEU A 3 10.80 -5.17 -2.83
N PRO A 4 11.12 -5.87 -1.74
CA PRO A 4 11.10 -7.32 -1.69
C PRO A 4 9.72 -7.88 -2.04
N ILE A 5 9.71 -9.11 -2.55
CA ILE A 5 8.51 -9.87 -2.86
C ILE A 5 8.52 -11.07 -1.93
N ALA A 6 7.47 -11.23 -1.13
CA ALA A 6 7.40 -12.31 -0.15
C ALA A 6 7.38 -13.69 -0.82
N ASP A 7 8.12 -14.65 -0.22
CA ASP A 7 8.13 -16.02 -0.69
C ASP A 7 6.78 -16.73 -0.41
N SER A 8 6.45 -17.72 -1.24
CA SER A 8 5.22 -18.51 -1.14
C SER A 8 5.02 -19.16 0.24
N ARG A 9 6.12 -19.48 0.94
CA ARG A 9 6.07 -20.02 2.31
C ARG A 9 5.59 -18.97 3.30
N THR A 10 6.05 -17.74 3.17
CA THR A 10 5.64 -16.61 4.01
C THR A 10 4.17 -16.27 3.78
N ILE A 11 3.73 -16.19 2.52
CA ILE A 11 2.33 -15.96 2.17
C ILE A 11 1.43 -17.01 2.82
N ARG A 12 1.76 -18.29 2.65
CA ARG A 12 0.99 -19.41 3.24
C ARG A 12 0.96 -19.33 4.77
N ARG A 13 2.10 -19.04 5.42
CA ARG A 13 2.19 -18.91 6.89
C ARG A 13 1.31 -17.77 7.40
N ARG A 14 1.33 -16.61 6.74
CA ARG A 14 0.52 -15.44 7.09
C ARG A 14 -0.97 -15.70 6.88
N LEU A 15 -1.36 -16.26 5.73
CA LEU A 15 -2.76 -16.63 5.47
C LEU A 15 -3.28 -17.65 6.48
N LEU A 16 -2.49 -18.67 6.82
CA LEU A 16 -2.86 -19.65 7.84
C LEU A 16 -2.97 -19.02 9.24
N ALA A 17 -2.16 -18.03 9.57
CA ALA A 17 -2.26 -17.29 10.83
C ALA A 17 -3.59 -16.52 10.93
N ILE A 18 -3.99 -15.81 9.85
CA ILE A 18 -5.28 -15.12 9.77
C ILE A 18 -6.43 -16.11 9.92
N LEU A 19 -6.37 -17.27 9.24
CA LEU A 19 -7.39 -18.31 9.34
C LEU A 19 -7.51 -18.88 10.76
N ARG A 20 -6.35 -19.15 11.42
CA ARG A 20 -6.34 -19.67 12.79
C ARG A 20 -6.91 -18.68 13.79
N ARG A 21 -6.68 -17.39 13.61
CA ARG A 21 -7.22 -16.34 14.48
C ARG A 21 -8.74 -16.26 14.43
N ARG A 22 -9.34 -16.49 13.23
CA ARG A 22 -10.80 -16.42 12.98
C ARG A 22 -11.43 -17.79 12.72
N ARG A 23 -10.90 -18.84 13.36
CA ARG A 23 -11.32 -20.23 13.11
C ARG A 23 -12.81 -20.50 13.31
N ALA A 24 -13.45 -19.80 14.26
CA ALA A 24 -14.89 -19.98 14.54
C ALA A 24 -15.76 -19.45 13.40
N ASP A 25 -15.47 -18.23 12.90
CA ASP A 25 -16.19 -17.62 11.76
C ASP A 25 -16.02 -18.48 10.51
N PHE A 26 -14.77 -18.94 10.27
CA PHE A 26 -14.47 -19.79 9.12
C PHE A 26 -15.18 -21.14 9.21
N ALA A 27 -15.19 -21.78 10.38
CA ALA A 27 -15.90 -23.04 10.61
C ALA A 27 -17.41 -22.88 10.42
N LEU A 28 -18.00 -21.76 10.85
CA LEU A 28 -19.41 -21.46 10.64
C LEU A 28 -19.73 -21.31 9.15
N VAL A 29 -18.95 -20.53 8.41
CA VAL A 29 -19.12 -20.38 6.95
C VAL A 29 -18.99 -21.73 6.26
N PHE A 30 -17.96 -22.51 6.62
CA PHE A 30 -17.74 -23.83 6.08
C PHE A 30 -18.93 -24.76 6.33
N ALA A 31 -19.47 -24.81 7.56
CA ALA A 31 -20.63 -25.64 7.92
C ALA A 31 -21.89 -25.23 7.16
N LEU A 32 -22.16 -23.92 7.04
CA LEU A 32 -23.31 -23.42 6.29
C LEU A 32 -23.21 -23.78 4.80
N GLN A 33 -22.05 -23.59 4.17
CA GLN A 33 -21.85 -23.92 2.77
C GLN A 33 -21.88 -25.44 2.51
N LEU A 34 -21.36 -26.23 3.44
CA LEU A 34 -21.45 -27.70 3.36
C LEU A 34 -22.91 -28.15 3.43
N THR A 35 -23.71 -27.55 4.31
CA THR A 35 -25.15 -27.83 4.42
C THR A 35 -25.87 -27.50 3.11
N VAL A 36 -25.58 -26.38 2.50
CA VAL A 36 -26.13 -25.98 1.17
C VAL A 36 -25.76 -26.99 0.10
N ALA A 37 -24.48 -27.41 0.06
CA ALA A 37 -24.00 -28.40 -0.90
C ALA A 37 -24.65 -29.78 -0.70
N LEU A 38 -24.82 -30.23 0.55
CA LEU A 38 -25.52 -31.49 0.87
C LEU A 38 -27.01 -31.42 0.52
N MET A 39 -27.67 -30.30 0.74
CA MET A 39 -29.06 -30.12 0.30
C MET A 39 -29.20 -30.15 -1.21
N GLY A 40 -28.22 -29.63 -1.94
CA GLY A 40 -28.20 -29.61 -3.41
C GLY A 40 -28.19 -30.99 -4.04
N VAL A 41 -27.72 -32.04 -3.34
CA VAL A 41 -27.71 -33.42 -3.86
C VAL A 41 -29.03 -34.17 -3.62
N VAL A 42 -29.95 -33.61 -2.83
CA VAL A 42 -31.25 -34.25 -2.53
C VAL A 42 -32.16 -34.25 -3.75
N ALA A 43 -32.17 -33.17 -4.53
CA ALA A 43 -33.09 -33.01 -5.66
C ALA A 43 -32.94 -34.10 -6.73
N PRO A 44 -31.71 -34.44 -7.23
CA PRO A 44 -31.56 -35.52 -8.21
C PRO A 44 -32.02 -36.89 -7.72
N VAL A 45 -31.73 -37.25 -6.45
CA VAL A 45 -32.19 -38.51 -5.88
C VAL A 45 -33.72 -38.56 -5.79
N LEU A 46 -34.33 -37.47 -5.33
CA LEU A 46 -35.77 -37.41 -5.17
C LEU A 46 -36.50 -37.50 -6.53
N ILE A 47 -35.96 -36.83 -7.54
CA ILE A 47 -36.46 -36.92 -8.91
C ILE A 47 -36.35 -38.34 -9.44
N GLY A 48 -35.18 -38.99 -9.26
CA GLY A 48 -34.97 -40.36 -9.69
C GLY A 48 -35.94 -41.34 -9.01
N ARG A 49 -36.09 -41.27 -7.70
CA ARG A 49 -37.04 -42.10 -6.95
C ARG A 49 -38.51 -41.87 -7.40
N THR A 50 -38.85 -40.63 -7.68
CA THR A 50 -40.21 -40.30 -8.18
C THR A 50 -40.46 -40.89 -9.57
N ILE A 51 -39.48 -40.85 -10.47
CA ILE A 51 -39.55 -41.49 -11.79
C ILE A 51 -39.72 -43.00 -11.65
N ASP A 52 -38.93 -43.65 -10.78
CA ASP A 52 -39.04 -45.08 -10.55
C ASP A 52 -40.44 -45.46 -9.98
N ALA A 53 -40.97 -44.71 -9.03
CA ALA A 53 -42.30 -44.90 -8.47
C ALA A 53 -43.40 -44.78 -9.55
N VAL A 54 -43.29 -43.79 -10.43
CA VAL A 54 -44.25 -43.60 -11.55
C VAL A 54 -44.12 -44.73 -12.56
N SER A 55 -42.91 -45.14 -12.92
CA SER A 55 -42.65 -46.23 -13.91
C SER A 55 -43.18 -47.58 -13.39
N GLN A 56 -43.26 -47.79 -12.06
CA GLN A 56 -43.81 -48.96 -11.41
C GLN A 56 -45.36 -48.88 -11.19
N GLY A 57 -46.01 -47.83 -11.75
CA GLY A 57 -47.45 -47.67 -11.67
C GLY A 57 -47.98 -47.11 -10.34
N ALA A 58 -47.12 -46.47 -9.53
CA ALA A 58 -47.55 -45.84 -8.30
C ALA A 58 -48.48 -44.63 -8.61
N GLY A 59 -49.55 -44.47 -7.82
CA GLY A 59 -50.47 -43.36 -7.97
C GLY A 59 -49.82 -42.00 -7.71
N PRO A 60 -50.59 -40.90 -7.72
CA PRO A 60 -50.07 -39.51 -7.64
C PRO A 60 -49.48 -39.15 -6.25
N GLY A 61 -49.59 -40.03 -5.24
CA GLY A 61 -49.11 -39.79 -3.88
C GLY A 61 -47.62 -39.50 -3.79
N PRO A 62 -46.74 -40.40 -4.31
CA PRO A 62 -45.30 -40.23 -4.28
C PRO A 62 -44.82 -38.96 -5.02
N VAL A 63 -45.49 -38.59 -6.11
CA VAL A 63 -45.19 -37.38 -6.88
C VAL A 63 -45.49 -36.12 -6.06
N ARG A 64 -46.68 -36.06 -5.40
CA ARG A 64 -47.05 -34.92 -4.54
C ARG A 64 -46.09 -34.80 -3.35
N ALA A 65 -45.77 -35.91 -2.69
CA ALA A 65 -44.82 -35.92 -1.57
C ALA A 65 -43.41 -35.46 -2.05
N GLY A 66 -42.95 -35.92 -3.21
CA GLY A 66 -41.67 -35.51 -3.80
C GLY A 66 -41.62 -34.01 -4.07
N ILE A 67 -42.67 -33.44 -4.64
CA ILE A 67 -42.75 -31.99 -4.90
C ILE A 67 -42.73 -31.19 -3.60
N LEU A 68 -43.50 -31.59 -2.57
CA LEU A 68 -43.52 -30.88 -1.28
C LEU A 68 -42.14 -30.92 -0.60
N VAL A 69 -41.47 -32.07 -0.59
CA VAL A 69 -40.09 -32.18 -0.05
C VAL A 69 -39.11 -31.32 -0.85
N LEU A 70 -39.20 -31.32 -2.18
CA LEU A 70 -38.36 -30.51 -3.01
C LEU A 70 -38.55 -29.02 -2.75
N CYS A 71 -39.81 -28.55 -2.65
CA CYS A 71 -40.10 -27.16 -2.29
C CYS A 71 -39.52 -26.80 -0.91
N ALA A 72 -39.69 -27.67 0.10
CA ALA A 72 -39.11 -27.44 1.42
C ALA A 72 -37.57 -27.37 1.39
N VAL A 73 -36.91 -28.29 0.67
CA VAL A 73 -35.46 -28.29 0.49
C VAL A 73 -34.99 -27.01 -0.18
N VAL A 74 -35.67 -26.54 -1.24
CA VAL A 74 -35.28 -25.30 -1.94
C VAL A 74 -35.41 -24.08 -1.03
N VAL A 75 -36.50 -23.98 -0.24
CA VAL A 75 -36.69 -22.85 0.69
C VAL A 75 -35.59 -22.85 1.76
N VAL A 76 -35.32 -23.99 2.39
CA VAL A 76 -34.29 -24.09 3.43
C VAL A 76 -32.89 -23.88 2.85
N GLN A 77 -32.61 -24.46 1.68
CA GLN A 77 -31.31 -24.28 0.97
C GLN A 77 -31.08 -22.79 0.65
N THR A 78 -32.10 -22.08 0.19
CA THR A 78 -32.00 -20.65 -0.11
C THR A 78 -31.74 -19.83 1.15
N ALA A 79 -32.48 -20.11 2.24
CA ALA A 79 -32.29 -19.42 3.51
C ALA A 79 -30.89 -19.65 4.12
N VAL A 80 -30.43 -20.90 4.15
CA VAL A 80 -29.10 -21.27 4.64
C VAL A 80 -28.01 -20.70 3.72
N GLY A 81 -28.21 -20.74 2.41
CA GLY A 81 -27.31 -20.18 1.43
C GLY A 81 -27.14 -18.68 1.59
N TYR A 82 -28.23 -17.94 1.76
CA TYR A 82 -28.20 -16.51 2.05
C TYR A 82 -27.39 -16.20 3.31
N MET A 83 -27.66 -16.94 4.41
CA MET A 83 -26.91 -16.77 5.65
C MET A 83 -25.42 -17.10 5.49
N GLY A 84 -25.09 -18.16 4.74
CA GLY A 84 -23.71 -18.55 4.44
C GLY A 84 -22.97 -17.49 3.63
N GLU A 85 -23.62 -16.93 2.62
CA GLU A 85 -23.04 -15.86 1.78
C GLU A 85 -22.86 -14.56 2.57
N TYR A 86 -23.84 -14.16 3.36
CA TYR A 86 -23.76 -13.00 4.24
C TYR A 86 -22.59 -13.11 5.23
N ARG A 87 -22.45 -14.27 5.93
CA ARG A 87 -21.36 -14.49 6.87
C ARG A 87 -20.00 -14.55 6.20
N ALA A 88 -19.92 -15.12 5.00
CA ALA A 88 -18.68 -15.15 4.21
C ALA A 88 -18.22 -13.75 3.80
N ASN A 89 -19.16 -12.90 3.35
CA ASN A 89 -18.86 -11.51 2.98
C ASN A 89 -18.43 -10.69 4.21
N CYS A 90 -19.10 -10.83 5.36
CA CYS A 90 -18.66 -10.19 6.60
C CYS A 90 -17.24 -10.62 7.02
N LEU A 91 -16.92 -11.90 6.87
CA LEU A 91 -15.57 -12.41 7.16
C LEU A 91 -14.53 -11.83 6.19
N ALA A 92 -14.85 -11.79 4.89
CA ALA A 92 -13.98 -11.23 3.87
C ALA A 92 -13.67 -9.74 4.12
N GLU A 93 -14.70 -8.94 4.48
CA GLU A 93 -14.52 -7.52 4.81
C GLU A 93 -13.62 -7.32 6.03
N ARG A 94 -13.82 -8.10 7.10
CA ARG A 94 -12.96 -8.01 8.30
C ARG A 94 -11.50 -8.36 8.00
N VAL A 95 -11.25 -9.36 7.16
CA VAL A 95 -9.89 -9.73 6.73
C VAL A 95 -9.29 -8.65 5.84
N LEU A 96 -10.09 -8.07 4.95
CA LEU A 96 -9.64 -7.01 4.06
C LEU A 96 -9.28 -5.73 4.82
N THR A 97 -10.11 -5.32 5.79
CA THR A 97 -9.82 -4.17 6.65
C THR A 97 -8.50 -4.37 7.40
N GLU A 98 -8.32 -5.55 8.03
CA GLU A 98 -7.06 -5.90 8.72
C GLU A 98 -5.84 -5.85 7.79
N LEU A 99 -5.98 -6.31 6.54
CA LEU A 99 -4.91 -6.25 5.54
C LEU A 99 -4.61 -4.80 5.12
N ARG A 100 -5.65 -4.01 4.90
CA ARG A 100 -5.51 -2.60 4.49
C ARG A 100 -4.82 -1.78 5.58
N ASP A 101 -5.27 -1.92 6.82
CA ASP A 101 -4.69 -1.23 7.96
C ASP A 101 -3.19 -1.57 8.11
N ARG A 102 -2.82 -2.84 7.96
CA ARG A 102 -1.41 -3.27 8.00
C ARG A 102 -0.57 -2.68 6.87
N VAL A 103 -1.11 -2.65 5.65
CA VAL A 103 -0.38 -2.08 4.50
C VAL A 103 -0.18 -0.59 4.67
N VAL A 104 -1.23 0.14 5.08
CA VAL A 104 -1.15 1.58 5.33
C VAL A 104 -0.13 1.85 6.44
N TRP A 105 -0.23 1.13 7.56
CA TRP A 105 0.72 1.26 8.65
C TRP A 105 2.16 0.99 8.20
N ALA A 106 2.37 -0.09 7.44
CA ALA A 106 3.70 -0.45 6.95
C ALA A 106 4.29 0.60 6.01
N VAL A 107 3.47 1.21 5.16
CA VAL A 107 3.92 2.27 4.24
C VAL A 107 4.21 3.57 5.00
N THR A 108 3.38 3.93 5.97
CA THR A 108 3.58 5.17 6.76
C THR A 108 4.77 5.13 7.71
N HIS A 109 5.18 3.93 8.16
CA HIS A 109 6.34 3.74 9.04
C HIS A 109 7.60 3.25 8.28
N MET A 110 7.58 3.30 6.96
CA MET A 110 8.74 2.87 6.16
C MET A 110 9.80 3.99 6.13
N PRO A 111 11.09 3.66 6.36
CA PRO A 111 12.17 4.64 6.28
C PRO A 111 12.16 5.36 4.93
N LEU A 112 12.27 6.69 4.94
CA LEU A 112 12.17 7.54 3.75
C LEU A 112 13.14 7.10 2.63
N GLY A 113 14.36 6.71 2.99
CA GLY A 113 15.34 6.19 2.02
C GLY A 113 14.87 4.95 1.26
N THR A 114 14.08 4.07 1.92
CA THR A 114 13.48 2.89 1.28
C THR A 114 12.34 3.29 0.34
N VAL A 115 11.52 4.26 0.74
CA VAL A 115 10.42 4.81 -0.07
C VAL A 115 10.96 5.44 -1.35
N GLU A 116 11.97 6.29 -1.25
CA GLU A 116 12.62 6.93 -2.39
C GLU A 116 13.31 5.93 -3.33
N ALA A 117 14.01 4.93 -2.77
CA ALA A 117 14.65 3.88 -3.55
C ALA A 117 13.66 3.00 -4.31
N ALA A 118 12.46 2.79 -3.75
CA ALA A 118 11.38 2.04 -4.36
C ALA A 118 10.61 2.84 -5.41
N GLY A 119 10.49 4.15 -5.20
CA GLY A 119 9.70 5.08 -6.00
C GLY A 119 8.22 5.10 -5.61
N THR A 120 7.64 6.29 -5.63
CA THR A 120 6.24 6.56 -5.25
C THR A 120 5.22 5.74 -6.04
N GLY A 121 5.52 5.46 -7.32
CA GLY A 121 4.64 4.67 -8.20
C GLY A 121 4.51 3.20 -7.77
N ASP A 122 5.58 2.54 -7.29
CA ASP A 122 5.50 1.15 -6.80
C ASP A 122 4.71 1.09 -5.48
N MET A 123 4.92 2.08 -4.59
CA MET A 123 4.16 2.21 -3.34
C MET A 123 2.67 2.40 -3.58
N LEU A 124 2.31 3.36 -4.43
CA LEU A 124 0.92 3.62 -4.80
C LEU A 124 0.29 2.39 -5.45
N GLY A 125 1.01 1.70 -6.32
CA GLY A 125 0.56 0.45 -6.93
C GLY A 125 0.24 -0.64 -5.91
N ARG A 126 1.05 -0.78 -4.86
CA ARG A 126 0.85 -1.78 -3.79
C ARG A 126 -0.29 -1.44 -2.85
N THR A 127 -0.46 -0.15 -2.52
CA THR A 127 -1.52 0.31 -1.60
C THR A 127 -2.89 0.38 -2.26
N THR A 128 -2.96 0.58 -3.57
CA THR A 128 -4.22 0.70 -4.31
C THR A 128 -4.51 -0.55 -5.14
N TYR A 129 -3.78 -0.76 -6.23
CA TYR A 129 -4.06 -1.83 -7.21
C TYR A 129 -3.94 -3.23 -6.62
N ASP A 130 -2.87 -3.51 -5.84
CA ASP A 130 -2.68 -4.84 -5.27
C ASP A 130 -3.72 -5.14 -4.19
N VAL A 131 -4.08 -4.14 -3.37
CA VAL A 131 -5.15 -4.28 -2.38
C VAL A 131 -6.50 -4.52 -3.06
N GLU A 132 -6.82 -3.81 -4.16
CA GLU A 132 -8.04 -4.02 -4.95
C GLU A 132 -8.12 -5.45 -5.53
N LYS A 133 -7.00 -5.98 -6.05
CA LYS A 133 -6.92 -7.36 -6.55
C LYS A 133 -7.16 -8.40 -5.46
N VAL A 134 -6.57 -8.19 -4.28
CA VAL A 134 -6.80 -9.04 -3.10
C VAL A 134 -8.25 -8.93 -2.63
N GLN A 135 -8.82 -7.74 -2.64
CA GLN A 135 -10.24 -7.50 -2.32
C GLN A 135 -11.15 -8.32 -3.24
N GLY A 136 -10.94 -8.27 -4.55
CA GLY A 136 -11.73 -9.05 -5.52
C GLY A 136 -11.69 -10.55 -5.22
N LEU A 137 -10.51 -11.11 -4.90
CA LEU A 137 -10.39 -12.52 -4.52
C LEU A 137 -11.09 -12.82 -3.19
N LEU A 138 -10.92 -11.98 -2.16
CA LEU A 138 -11.51 -12.24 -0.84
C LEU A 138 -13.04 -12.13 -0.86
N GLN A 139 -13.59 -11.09 -1.47
CA GLN A 139 -15.03 -10.84 -1.50
C GLN A 139 -15.78 -11.79 -2.43
N GLN A 140 -15.30 -11.99 -3.65
CA GLN A 140 -16.01 -12.76 -4.67
C GLN A 140 -15.45 -14.16 -4.85
N GLY A 141 -14.11 -14.34 -4.69
CA GLY A 141 -13.41 -15.57 -5.01
C GLY A 141 -13.40 -16.60 -3.90
N ALA A 142 -13.04 -16.23 -2.69
CA ALA A 142 -12.77 -17.18 -1.62
C ALA A 142 -14.03 -18.01 -1.27
N ASN A 143 -15.18 -17.34 -1.07
CA ASN A 143 -16.45 -18.03 -0.82
C ASN A 143 -16.88 -18.85 -2.02
N ARG A 144 -16.75 -18.29 -3.25
CA ARG A 144 -17.15 -18.99 -4.48
C ARG A 144 -16.36 -20.25 -4.71
N ILE A 145 -15.05 -20.22 -4.51
CA ILE A 145 -14.17 -21.40 -4.64
C ILE A 145 -14.53 -22.46 -3.60
N LEU A 146 -14.82 -22.05 -2.36
CA LEU A 146 -15.24 -22.96 -1.30
C LEU A 146 -16.56 -23.67 -1.67
N VAL A 147 -17.57 -22.92 -2.11
CA VAL A 147 -18.87 -23.46 -2.55
C VAL A 147 -18.69 -24.42 -3.72
N LEU A 148 -17.90 -24.05 -4.72
CA LEU A 148 -17.63 -24.90 -5.91
C LEU A 148 -16.95 -26.22 -5.50
N ALA A 149 -15.92 -26.14 -4.65
CA ALA A 149 -15.21 -27.34 -4.17
C ALA A 149 -16.16 -28.27 -3.39
N MET A 150 -16.97 -27.72 -2.47
CA MET A 150 -17.95 -28.50 -1.73
C MET A 150 -19.02 -29.13 -2.64
N THR A 151 -19.54 -28.36 -3.59
CA THR A 151 -20.53 -28.86 -4.56
C THR A 151 -19.95 -30.02 -5.37
N ILE A 152 -18.71 -29.91 -5.85
CA ILE A 152 -18.06 -30.97 -6.61
C ILE A 152 -17.91 -32.23 -5.76
N VAL A 153 -17.38 -32.09 -4.54
CA VAL A 153 -17.14 -33.23 -3.65
C VAL A 153 -18.44 -33.94 -3.26
N THR A 154 -19.46 -33.18 -2.86
CA THR A 154 -20.75 -33.72 -2.44
C THR A 154 -21.51 -34.35 -3.62
N THR A 155 -21.47 -33.74 -4.79
CA THR A 155 -22.17 -34.25 -5.99
C THR A 155 -21.50 -35.52 -6.52
N ILE A 156 -20.14 -35.57 -6.58
CA ILE A 156 -19.43 -36.80 -6.95
C ILE A 156 -19.71 -37.90 -5.91
N GLY A 157 -19.65 -37.58 -4.61
CA GLY A 157 -19.98 -38.53 -3.55
C GLY A 157 -21.39 -39.08 -3.68
N ALA A 158 -22.38 -38.23 -3.92
CA ALA A 158 -23.77 -38.64 -4.13
C ALA A 158 -23.97 -39.50 -5.39
N ALA A 159 -23.31 -39.15 -6.50
CA ALA A 159 -23.36 -39.96 -7.72
C ALA A 159 -22.78 -41.38 -7.50
N LEU A 160 -21.64 -41.51 -6.82
CA LEU A 160 -21.02 -42.78 -6.48
C LEU A 160 -21.86 -43.61 -5.49
N LEU A 161 -22.53 -42.98 -4.52
CA LEU A 161 -23.42 -43.64 -3.56
C LEU A 161 -24.74 -44.09 -4.20
N THR A 162 -25.18 -43.42 -5.27
CA THR A 162 -26.42 -43.79 -5.99
C THR A 162 -26.19 -45.03 -6.85
N ASP A 163 -25.15 -45.04 -7.64
CA ASP A 163 -24.68 -46.22 -8.40
C ASP A 163 -23.18 -46.09 -8.65
N LEU A 164 -22.38 -47.05 -8.16
CA LEU A 164 -20.92 -46.99 -8.24
C LEU A 164 -20.40 -46.98 -9.69
N ARG A 165 -21.08 -47.74 -10.61
CA ARG A 165 -20.64 -47.87 -12.00
C ARG A 165 -20.94 -46.65 -12.80
N LEU A 166 -22.18 -46.15 -12.71
CA LEU A 166 -22.59 -44.92 -13.40
C LEU A 166 -21.98 -43.67 -12.76
N GLY A 167 -21.87 -43.62 -11.42
CA GLY A 167 -21.25 -42.52 -10.70
C GLY A 167 -19.77 -42.36 -11.00
N ALA A 168 -19.05 -43.44 -11.34
CA ALA A 168 -17.66 -43.37 -11.78
C ALA A 168 -17.45 -42.44 -12.99
N PHE A 169 -18.45 -42.29 -13.86
CA PHE A 169 -18.39 -41.35 -14.97
C PHE A 169 -18.39 -39.88 -14.54
N ALA A 170 -18.88 -39.58 -13.34
CA ALA A 170 -18.78 -38.23 -12.76
C ALA A 170 -17.32 -37.81 -12.44
N VAL A 171 -16.43 -38.79 -12.25
CA VAL A 171 -14.99 -38.56 -11.98
C VAL A 171 -14.18 -38.41 -13.27
N VAL A 172 -14.68 -38.96 -14.41
CA VAL A 172 -13.96 -38.96 -15.70
C VAL A 172 -13.42 -37.59 -16.12
N PRO A 173 -14.15 -36.44 -15.94
CA PRO A 173 -13.65 -35.14 -16.34
C PRO A 173 -12.45 -34.62 -15.56
N VAL A 174 -12.18 -35.16 -14.36
CA VAL A 174 -11.11 -34.65 -13.47
C VAL A 174 -9.73 -34.76 -14.14
N ILE A 175 -9.44 -35.88 -14.78
CA ILE A 175 -8.15 -36.13 -15.44
C ILE A 175 -7.92 -35.19 -16.64
N PRO A 176 -8.82 -35.17 -17.67
CA PRO A 176 -8.64 -34.27 -18.80
C PRO A 176 -8.71 -32.80 -18.40
N LEU A 177 -9.49 -32.44 -17.37
CA LEU A 177 -9.53 -31.10 -16.80
C LEU A 177 -8.17 -30.66 -16.26
N PHE A 178 -7.50 -31.54 -15.48
CA PHE A 178 -6.16 -31.26 -14.97
C PHE A 178 -5.16 -30.99 -16.10
N TYR A 179 -5.17 -31.79 -17.16
CA TYR A 179 -4.29 -31.59 -18.32
C TYR A 179 -4.65 -30.34 -19.12
N ALA A 180 -5.95 -30.03 -19.26
CA ALA A 180 -6.43 -28.83 -19.94
C ALA A 180 -6.00 -27.56 -19.22
N ILE A 181 -6.18 -27.51 -17.88
CA ILE A 181 -5.72 -26.38 -17.04
C ILE A 181 -4.20 -26.24 -17.13
N ARG A 182 -3.43 -27.33 -16.98
CA ARG A 182 -1.97 -27.28 -17.09
C ARG A 182 -1.49 -26.81 -18.46
N TRP A 183 -2.15 -27.23 -19.54
CA TRP A 183 -1.86 -26.77 -20.91
C TRP A 183 -2.15 -25.28 -21.07
N TYR A 184 -3.30 -24.84 -20.56
CA TYR A 184 -3.73 -23.44 -20.60
C TYR A 184 -2.76 -22.54 -19.86
N LEU A 185 -2.45 -22.85 -18.59
CA LEU A 185 -1.56 -22.05 -17.76
C LEU A 185 -0.17 -21.85 -18.35
N ARG A 186 0.39 -22.91 -18.95
CA ARG A 186 1.72 -22.81 -19.58
C ARG A 186 1.77 -21.85 -20.77
N ARG A 187 0.62 -21.57 -21.40
CA ARG A 187 0.52 -20.68 -22.57
C ARG A 187 -0.09 -19.33 -22.26
N ALA A 188 -1.09 -19.30 -21.42
CA ALA A 188 -1.82 -18.08 -21.07
C ALA A 188 -0.97 -17.13 -20.20
N LEU A 189 -0.25 -17.66 -19.19
CA LEU A 189 0.53 -16.82 -18.26
C LEU A 189 1.58 -15.95 -18.98
N PRO A 190 2.48 -16.48 -19.84
CA PRO A 190 3.43 -15.62 -20.54
C PRO A 190 2.76 -14.64 -21.51
N ALA A 191 1.61 -15.03 -22.10
CA ALA A 191 0.86 -14.16 -22.98
C ALA A 191 0.22 -12.98 -22.23
N TYR A 192 -0.36 -13.22 -21.06
CA TYR A 192 -0.90 -12.17 -20.20
C TYR A 192 0.19 -11.21 -19.69
N LEU A 193 1.36 -11.73 -19.32
CA LEU A 193 2.50 -10.90 -18.95
C LEU A 193 2.96 -10.01 -20.10
N ALA A 194 2.98 -10.53 -21.33
CA ALA A 194 3.30 -9.75 -22.52
C ALA A 194 2.28 -8.63 -22.76
N VAL A 195 0.97 -8.92 -22.65
CA VAL A 195 -0.10 -7.90 -22.77
C VAL A 195 0.06 -6.82 -21.69
N SER A 196 0.29 -7.23 -20.44
CA SER A 196 0.47 -6.29 -19.32
C SER A 196 1.70 -5.39 -19.50
N ALA A 197 2.81 -5.94 -20.00
CA ALA A 197 4.02 -5.16 -20.29
C ALA A 197 3.79 -4.12 -21.39
N VAL A 198 3.06 -4.48 -22.46
CA VAL A 198 2.73 -3.54 -23.54
C VAL A 198 1.77 -2.45 -23.02
N ARG A 199 0.77 -2.82 -22.23
CA ARG A 199 -0.19 -1.90 -21.62
C ARG A 199 0.52 -0.88 -20.71
N ALA A 200 1.46 -1.33 -19.87
CA ALA A 200 2.26 -0.45 -19.01
C ALA A 200 3.10 0.53 -19.84
N ARG A 201 3.76 0.07 -20.91
CA ARG A 201 4.51 0.95 -21.83
C ARG A 201 3.60 1.98 -22.51
N MET A 202 2.42 1.56 -22.93
CA MET A 202 1.43 2.45 -23.55
C MET A 202 0.96 3.52 -22.57
N SER A 203 0.59 3.13 -21.35
CA SER A 203 0.20 4.09 -20.30
C SER A 203 1.33 5.07 -19.99
N GLY A 204 2.59 4.63 -19.90
CA GLY A 204 3.73 5.50 -19.71
C GLY A 204 3.90 6.53 -20.83
N VAL A 205 3.79 6.12 -22.11
CA VAL A 205 3.88 7.06 -23.24
C VAL A 205 2.73 8.06 -23.24
N VAL A 206 1.52 7.63 -22.88
CA VAL A 206 0.35 8.53 -22.80
C VAL A 206 0.53 9.51 -21.65
N SER A 207 0.89 9.06 -20.45
CA SER A 207 1.12 9.93 -19.28
C SER A 207 2.19 10.99 -19.57
N GLU A 208 3.35 10.56 -20.06
CA GLU A 208 4.45 11.45 -20.46
C GLU A 208 3.99 12.49 -21.51
N THR A 209 3.14 12.07 -22.46
CA THR A 209 2.65 12.98 -23.51
C THR A 209 1.68 14.02 -22.94
N VAL A 210 0.85 13.63 -21.96
CA VAL A 210 -0.09 14.54 -21.29
C VAL A 210 0.66 15.50 -20.37
N GLU A 211 1.59 15.01 -19.56
CA GLU A 211 2.39 15.81 -18.64
C GLU A 211 3.24 16.86 -19.37
N GLN A 212 3.80 16.48 -20.52
CA GLN A 212 4.65 17.37 -21.34
C GLN A 212 3.93 17.90 -22.58
N ASN A 213 2.61 18.08 -22.52
CA ASN A 213 1.81 18.51 -23.65
C ASN A 213 2.29 19.86 -24.26
N ALA A 214 2.70 20.81 -23.41
CA ALA A 214 3.22 22.10 -23.87
C ALA A 214 4.51 21.96 -24.71
N THR A 215 5.43 21.09 -24.28
CA THR A 215 6.66 20.78 -25.02
C THR A 215 6.36 20.00 -26.31
N ALA A 216 5.44 19.03 -26.25
CA ALA A 216 5.03 18.25 -27.41
C ALA A 216 4.37 19.12 -28.49
N ASP A 217 3.65 20.16 -28.08
CA ASP A 217 3.02 21.12 -28.99
C ASP A 217 4.04 22.10 -29.57
N ALA A 218 4.86 22.72 -28.72
CA ALA A 218 5.89 23.68 -29.12
C ALA A 218 6.90 23.10 -30.12
N GLN A 219 7.22 21.80 -29.98
CA GLN A 219 8.16 21.09 -30.85
C GLN A 219 7.48 20.28 -31.97
N SER A 220 6.16 20.40 -32.14
CA SER A 220 5.38 19.67 -33.15
C SER A 220 5.56 18.14 -33.07
N LEU A 221 5.73 17.57 -31.88
CA LEU A 221 5.98 16.14 -31.67
C LEU A 221 4.71 15.29 -31.66
N ARG A 222 3.51 15.88 -31.72
CA ARG A 222 2.22 15.15 -31.69
C ARG A 222 2.15 13.98 -32.71
N PRO A 223 2.53 14.15 -34.01
CA PRO A 223 2.46 13.04 -34.96
C PRO A 223 3.36 11.87 -34.56
N VAL A 224 4.56 12.16 -34.04
CA VAL A 224 5.52 11.14 -33.61
C VAL A 224 4.99 10.39 -32.38
N ARG A 225 4.40 11.09 -31.44
CA ARG A 225 3.78 10.48 -30.23
C ARG A 225 2.59 9.61 -30.59
N VAL A 226 1.70 10.07 -31.46
CA VAL A 226 0.57 9.29 -31.97
C VAL A 226 1.06 8.02 -32.70
N ALA A 227 2.05 8.11 -33.57
CA ALA A 227 2.64 6.97 -34.26
C ALA A 227 3.25 5.95 -33.26
N ARG A 228 3.85 6.43 -32.17
CA ARG A 228 4.38 5.56 -31.11
C ARG A 228 3.27 4.81 -30.40
N VAL A 229 2.19 5.48 -29.99
CA VAL A 229 1.02 4.86 -29.35
C VAL A 229 0.37 3.85 -30.31
N ASP A 230 0.21 4.19 -31.60
CA ASP A 230 -0.35 3.30 -32.61
C ASP A 230 0.48 2.01 -32.80
N THR A 231 1.81 2.12 -32.72
CA THR A 231 2.70 0.96 -32.75
C THR A 231 2.46 0.03 -31.54
N LEU A 232 2.31 0.61 -30.33
CA LEU A 232 2.01 -0.15 -29.11
C LEU A 232 0.62 -0.77 -29.14
N ILE A 233 -0.38 -0.06 -29.70
CA ILE A 233 -1.73 -0.62 -29.91
C ILE A 233 -1.68 -1.84 -30.83
N ARG A 234 -0.93 -1.80 -31.94
CA ARG A 234 -0.76 -2.95 -32.84
C ARG A 234 -0.05 -4.12 -32.15
N GLU A 235 0.96 -3.84 -31.33
CA GLU A 235 1.64 -4.88 -30.54
C GLU A 235 0.68 -5.49 -29.51
N MET A 236 -0.09 -4.67 -28.79
CA MET A 236 -1.10 -5.11 -27.84
C MET A 236 -2.17 -5.97 -28.51
N TRP A 237 -2.69 -5.52 -29.67
CA TRP A 237 -3.70 -6.26 -30.43
C TRP A 237 -3.20 -7.64 -30.87
N ARG A 238 -1.93 -7.75 -31.27
CA ARG A 238 -1.32 -9.02 -31.66
C ARG A 238 -1.25 -10.00 -30.49
N ASN A 239 -0.84 -9.52 -29.31
CA ASN A 239 -0.77 -10.32 -28.09
C ASN A 239 -2.17 -10.70 -27.59
N GLU A 240 -3.12 -9.78 -27.61
CA GLU A 240 -4.53 -10.00 -27.24
C GLU A 240 -5.18 -11.04 -28.16
N ARG A 241 -4.92 -10.98 -29.45
CA ARG A 241 -5.42 -11.98 -30.42
C ARG A 241 -4.90 -13.38 -30.11
N TYR A 242 -3.62 -13.52 -29.78
CA TYR A 242 -3.05 -14.81 -29.37
C TYR A 242 -3.68 -15.30 -28.07
N THR A 243 -3.81 -14.44 -27.06
CA THR A 243 -4.44 -14.74 -25.79
C THR A 243 -5.90 -15.17 -26.00
N GLY A 244 -6.64 -14.44 -26.85
CA GLY A 244 -8.02 -14.77 -27.21
C GLY A 244 -8.15 -16.14 -27.88
N TRP A 245 -7.21 -16.49 -28.79
CA TRP A 245 -7.19 -17.80 -29.44
C TRP A 245 -6.92 -18.93 -28.43
N VAL A 246 -5.93 -18.77 -27.54
CA VAL A 246 -5.62 -19.74 -26.45
C VAL A 246 -6.82 -19.92 -25.52
N ARG A 247 -7.49 -18.82 -25.13
CA ARG A 247 -8.69 -18.84 -24.31
C ARG A 247 -9.86 -19.53 -25.01
N GLY A 248 -10.08 -19.23 -26.28
CA GLY A 248 -11.14 -19.86 -27.10
C GLY A 248 -10.97 -21.36 -27.23
N LEU A 249 -9.73 -21.82 -27.48
CA LEU A 249 -9.44 -23.27 -27.59
C LEU A 249 -9.61 -23.97 -26.23
N PHE A 250 -9.18 -23.31 -25.12
CA PHE A 250 -9.41 -23.81 -23.77
C PHE A 250 -10.91 -23.91 -23.45
N ALA A 251 -11.70 -22.87 -23.79
CA ALA A 251 -13.14 -22.86 -23.58
C ALA A 251 -13.85 -23.99 -24.36
N LEU A 252 -13.46 -24.22 -25.60
CA LEU A 252 -13.98 -25.33 -26.39
C LEU A 252 -13.65 -26.69 -25.75
N GLY A 253 -12.39 -26.89 -25.35
CA GLY A 253 -11.95 -28.10 -24.65
C GLY A 253 -12.72 -28.31 -23.32
N MET A 254 -12.89 -27.25 -22.54
CA MET A 254 -13.68 -27.28 -21.30
C MET A 254 -15.13 -27.70 -21.59
N GLN A 255 -15.77 -27.13 -22.59
CA GLN A 255 -17.15 -27.48 -22.96
C GLN A 255 -17.31 -28.97 -23.25
N ILE A 256 -16.35 -29.58 -23.97
CA ILE A 256 -16.35 -31.01 -24.27
C ILE A 256 -16.14 -31.82 -22.99
N ILE A 257 -15.11 -31.50 -22.19
CA ILE A 257 -14.75 -32.22 -20.96
C ILE A 257 -15.91 -32.24 -19.99
N VAL A 258 -16.59 -31.10 -19.80
CA VAL A 258 -17.68 -30.94 -18.81
C VAL A 258 -18.98 -31.62 -19.30
N SER A 259 -19.20 -31.74 -20.62
CA SER A 259 -20.39 -32.38 -21.16
C SER A 259 -20.26 -33.90 -21.28
N LEU A 260 -19.04 -34.40 -21.31
CA LEU A 260 -18.73 -35.82 -21.50
C LEU A 260 -19.38 -36.77 -20.47
N PRO A 261 -19.40 -36.46 -19.16
CA PRO A 261 -20.02 -37.32 -18.15
C PRO A 261 -21.52 -37.56 -18.40
N VAL A 262 -22.24 -36.50 -18.76
CA VAL A 262 -23.67 -36.61 -19.03
C VAL A 262 -23.91 -37.56 -20.20
N LEU A 263 -23.15 -37.42 -21.28
CA LEU A 263 -23.24 -38.29 -22.47
C LEU A 263 -22.95 -39.73 -22.11
N LEU A 264 -21.88 -39.98 -21.36
CA LEU A 264 -21.47 -41.35 -20.94
C LEU A 264 -22.50 -42.01 -20.04
N VAL A 265 -23.02 -41.27 -19.03
CA VAL A 265 -24.06 -41.77 -18.11
C VAL A 265 -25.32 -42.16 -18.87
N VAL A 266 -25.78 -41.34 -19.81
CA VAL A 266 -26.98 -41.64 -20.61
C VAL A 266 -26.75 -42.82 -21.53
N LEU A 267 -25.62 -42.86 -22.26
CA LEU A 267 -25.32 -43.92 -23.20
C LEU A 267 -25.14 -45.30 -22.51
N VAL A 268 -24.31 -45.35 -21.48
CA VAL A 268 -24.06 -46.60 -20.72
C VAL A 268 -25.25 -46.97 -19.86
N GLY A 269 -25.92 -45.98 -19.26
CA GLY A 269 -27.13 -46.17 -18.49
C GLY A 269 -28.28 -46.77 -19.29
N ALA A 270 -28.47 -46.35 -20.53
CA ALA A 270 -29.46 -46.94 -21.46
C ALA A 270 -29.19 -48.45 -21.70
N GLY A 271 -27.93 -48.83 -21.92
CA GLY A 271 -27.55 -50.25 -22.05
C GLY A 271 -27.80 -51.02 -20.74
N MET A 272 -27.45 -50.45 -19.58
CA MET A 272 -27.68 -51.10 -18.30
C MET A 272 -29.18 -51.28 -17.95
N ILE A 273 -30.04 -50.35 -18.40
CA ILE A 273 -31.50 -50.49 -18.27
C ILE A 273 -31.99 -51.66 -19.14
N ALA A 274 -31.53 -51.77 -20.38
CA ALA A 274 -31.89 -52.88 -21.25
C ALA A 274 -31.47 -54.24 -20.69
N ASP A 275 -30.32 -54.31 -20.00
CA ASP A 275 -29.83 -55.50 -19.28
C ASP A 275 -30.55 -55.74 -17.93
N GLY A 276 -31.46 -54.89 -17.50
CA GLY A 276 -32.14 -55.00 -16.21
C GLY A 276 -31.24 -54.77 -14.99
N ARG A 277 -30.07 -54.14 -15.16
CA ARG A 277 -29.06 -53.92 -14.09
C ARG A 277 -29.26 -52.63 -13.32
N THR A 278 -30.05 -51.71 -13.80
CA THR A 278 -30.36 -50.44 -13.17
C THR A 278 -31.74 -49.95 -13.55
N THR A 279 -32.26 -48.94 -12.84
CA THR A 279 -33.59 -48.36 -13.09
C THR A 279 -33.47 -47.04 -13.86
N LEU A 280 -34.56 -46.66 -14.51
CA LEU A 280 -34.66 -45.36 -15.22
C LEU A 280 -34.40 -44.19 -14.29
N GLY A 281 -34.94 -44.26 -13.05
CA GLY A 281 -34.77 -43.22 -12.02
C GLY A 281 -33.31 -43.10 -11.57
N THR A 282 -32.60 -44.25 -11.42
CA THR A 282 -31.16 -44.22 -11.06
C THR A 282 -30.33 -43.57 -12.15
N VAL A 283 -30.52 -43.92 -13.43
CA VAL A 283 -29.81 -43.28 -14.55
C VAL A 283 -30.10 -41.80 -14.60
N THR A 284 -31.36 -41.41 -14.42
CA THR A 284 -31.77 -40.00 -14.41
C THR A 284 -31.12 -39.24 -13.26
N ALA A 285 -31.09 -39.81 -12.03
CA ALA A 285 -30.45 -39.18 -10.89
C ALA A 285 -28.96 -38.93 -11.13
N VAL A 286 -28.22 -39.94 -11.66
CA VAL A 286 -26.79 -39.81 -11.94
C VAL A 286 -26.53 -38.84 -13.12
N ALA A 287 -27.40 -38.82 -14.12
CA ALA A 287 -27.31 -37.83 -15.22
C ALA A 287 -27.53 -36.39 -14.70
N LEU A 288 -28.47 -36.20 -13.78
CA LEU A 288 -28.68 -34.88 -13.13
C LEU A 288 -27.47 -34.47 -12.27
N TYR A 289 -26.82 -35.40 -11.56
CA TYR A 289 -25.56 -35.11 -10.87
C TYR A 289 -24.44 -34.72 -11.84
N ALA A 290 -24.29 -35.42 -12.95
CA ALA A 290 -23.31 -35.08 -13.98
C ALA A 290 -23.60 -33.69 -14.57
N LEU A 291 -24.88 -33.36 -14.79
CA LEU A 291 -25.31 -32.03 -15.25
C LEU A 291 -25.02 -30.95 -14.20
N GLN A 292 -25.24 -31.25 -12.91
CA GLN A 292 -24.95 -30.31 -11.80
C GLN A 292 -23.46 -30.00 -11.69
N LEU A 293 -22.55 -30.92 -12.00
CA LEU A 293 -21.10 -30.70 -12.04
C LEU A 293 -20.63 -29.78 -13.15
N ARG A 294 -21.44 -29.59 -14.20
CA ARG A 294 -21.05 -28.82 -15.38
C ARG A 294 -20.63 -27.38 -15.03
N ASN A 295 -21.44 -26.67 -14.27
CA ASN A 295 -21.19 -25.27 -13.92
C ASN A 295 -20.00 -25.09 -12.95
N PRO A 296 -19.88 -25.83 -11.84
CA PRO A 296 -18.72 -25.76 -10.97
C PRO A 296 -17.38 -26.01 -11.67
N LEU A 297 -17.31 -27.06 -12.50
CA LEU A 297 -16.10 -27.39 -13.24
C LEU A 297 -15.72 -26.31 -14.26
N TRP A 298 -16.71 -25.70 -14.93
CA TRP A 298 -16.50 -24.57 -15.84
C TRP A 298 -15.93 -23.35 -15.12
N ILE A 299 -16.51 -22.98 -13.97
CA ILE A 299 -16.13 -21.81 -13.19
C ILE A 299 -14.72 -21.96 -12.58
N ILE A 300 -14.33 -23.16 -12.15
CA ILE A 300 -12.96 -23.40 -11.64
C ILE A 300 -11.92 -23.03 -12.69
N GLY A 301 -12.15 -23.39 -13.95
CA GLY A 301 -11.23 -23.03 -15.05
C GLY A 301 -11.04 -21.50 -15.17
N TRP A 302 -12.06 -20.73 -14.88
CA TRP A 302 -12.00 -19.26 -14.90
C TRP A 302 -11.25 -18.67 -13.70
N TRP A 303 -11.43 -19.24 -12.48
CA TRP A 303 -10.78 -18.75 -11.26
C TRP A 303 -9.28 -19.01 -11.17
N VAL A 304 -8.75 -19.89 -12.01
CA VAL A 304 -7.32 -20.20 -12.02
C VAL A 304 -6.46 -18.96 -12.28
N ASP A 305 -6.87 -18.12 -13.24
CA ASP A 305 -6.14 -16.88 -13.56
C ASP A 305 -6.22 -15.87 -12.40
N GLU A 306 -7.41 -15.69 -11.81
CA GLU A 306 -7.63 -14.72 -10.73
C GLU A 306 -6.85 -15.08 -9.47
N ILE A 307 -6.77 -16.37 -9.12
CA ILE A 307 -5.97 -16.86 -7.99
C ILE A 307 -4.48 -16.54 -8.18
N GLN A 308 -3.95 -16.67 -9.40
CA GLN A 308 -2.54 -16.37 -9.67
C GLN A 308 -2.24 -14.88 -9.56
N PHE A 309 -3.12 -14.01 -10.10
CA PHE A 309 -2.97 -12.57 -9.97
C PHE A 309 -3.03 -12.13 -8.51
N ALA A 310 -4.00 -12.62 -7.76
CA ALA A 310 -4.11 -12.31 -6.34
C ALA A 310 -2.93 -12.84 -5.52
N ALA A 311 -2.40 -14.03 -5.84
CA ALA A 311 -1.21 -14.57 -5.18
C ALA A 311 0.03 -13.69 -5.41
N ALA A 312 0.19 -13.14 -6.62
CA ALA A 312 1.25 -12.18 -6.92
C ALA A 312 1.07 -10.86 -6.16
N SER A 313 -0.16 -10.36 -6.06
CA SER A 313 -0.48 -9.15 -5.28
C SER A 313 -0.26 -9.38 -3.77
N PHE A 314 -0.65 -10.52 -3.21
CA PHE A 314 -0.30 -10.91 -1.83
C PHE A 314 1.21 -10.93 -1.60
N ALA A 315 1.99 -11.47 -2.55
CA ALA A 315 3.45 -11.51 -2.46
C ALA A 315 4.06 -10.10 -2.38
N ARG A 316 3.52 -9.15 -3.13
CA ARG A 316 3.96 -7.75 -3.13
C ARG A 316 3.53 -7.02 -1.86
N ILE A 317 2.30 -7.22 -1.39
CA ILE A 317 1.78 -6.64 -0.15
C ILE A 317 2.60 -7.11 1.05
N PHE A 318 2.77 -8.41 1.24
CA PHE A 318 3.57 -8.94 2.35
C PHE A 318 5.07 -8.62 2.22
N GLY A 319 5.55 -8.33 1.01
CA GLY A 319 6.90 -7.83 0.79
C GLY A 319 7.15 -6.43 1.37
N VAL A 320 6.11 -5.60 1.49
CA VAL A 320 6.20 -4.30 2.18
C VAL A 320 6.51 -4.49 3.66
N GLU A 321 5.80 -5.42 4.32
CA GLU A 321 6.06 -5.74 5.73
C GLU A 321 7.49 -6.29 5.96
N GLN A 322 8.04 -7.05 5.00
CA GLN A 322 9.41 -7.56 5.10
C GLN A 322 10.48 -6.48 4.95
N ALA A 323 10.19 -5.40 4.23
CA ALA A 323 11.11 -4.28 4.08
C ALA A 323 11.33 -3.49 5.38
N LEU A 324 10.39 -3.55 6.32
CA LEU A 324 10.51 -2.93 7.65
C LEU A 324 11.41 -3.71 8.62
N GLY A 325 11.87 -4.92 8.26
CA GLY A 325 12.67 -5.80 9.13
C GLY A 325 11.85 -6.55 10.17
N GLU A 326 12.50 -7.47 10.92
CA GLU A 326 11.85 -8.28 11.97
C GLU A 326 11.42 -7.49 13.23
N GLY A 327 11.74 -6.19 13.28
CA GLY A 327 11.39 -5.27 14.37
C GLY A 327 10.03 -4.59 14.24
N ALA A 328 9.28 -4.81 13.14
CA ALA A 328 7.91 -4.30 13.08
C ALA A 328 7.11 -4.91 14.23
N PRO A 329 6.54 -4.12 15.15
CA PRO A 329 5.65 -4.65 16.16
C PRO A 329 4.62 -5.50 15.40
N SER A 330 4.46 -6.75 15.79
CA SER A 330 3.21 -7.44 15.46
C SER A 330 2.13 -6.51 16.02
N ALA A 331 1.54 -5.67 15.14
CA ALA A 331 0.57 -4.69 15.56
C ALA A 331 -0.44 -5.42 16.42
N GLY A 332 -0.24 -5.33 17.71
CA GLY A 332 -1.12 -5.83 18.74
C GLY A 332 -2.37 -4.98 18.64
N LEU A 333 -3.22 -5.33 17.66
CA LEU A 333 -4.62 -5.03 17.83
C LEU A 333 -5.00 -5.73 19.11
N ALA A 334 -5.38 -4.95 20.12
CA ALA A 334 -5.84 -5.42 21.40
C ALA A 334 -6.72 -6.65 21.20
N ASP A 335 -6.46 -7.67 21.99
CA ASP A 335 -7.10 -9.00 21.93
C ASP A 335 -8.57 -8.99 22.41
N ASP A 336 -9.11 -7.80 22.65
CA ASP A 336 -10.48 -7.54 23.04
C ASP A 336 -11.23 -6.92 21.85
N GLY A 337 -12.07 -7.70 21.23
CA GLY A 337 -12.93 -7.35 20.09
C GLY A 337 -13.85 -6.12 20.28
N THR A 338 -13.39 -5.12 20.99
CA THR A 338 -14.04 -3.80 21.10
C THR A 338 -13.41 -2.84 20.09
N PRO A 339 -14.18 -2.27 19.17
CA PRO A 339 -13.73 -1.10 18.42
C PRO A 339 -13.36 -0.02 19.45
N ARG A 340 -12.22 0.63 19.28
CA ARG A 340 -11.98 1.93 19.94
C ARG A 340 -12.99 2.91 19.35
N ASP A 341 -14.13 3.02 20.01
CA ASP A 341 -15.27 3.88 19.68
C ASP A 341 -14.99 5.37 19.93
N GLY A 342 -13.75 5.74 20.23
CA GLY A 342 -13.39 7.11 20.57
C GLY A 342 -12.86 7.99 19.44
N GLN A 343 -12.53 7.43 18.26
CA GLN A 343 -11.93 8.22 17.16
C GLN A 343 -12.73 8.20 15.84
N ARG A 344 -13.85 7.47 15.77
CA ARG A 344 -14.74 7.48 14.59
C ARG A 344 -15.92 8.43 14.69
N ASP A 345 -16.26 8.92 15.86
CA ASP A 345 -17.42 9.81 16.04
C ASP A 345 -17.13 11.27 15.66
N GLU A 346 -15.85 11.72 15.66
CA GLU A 346 -15.54 13.08 15.24
C GLU A 346 -15.50 13.30 13.72
N ALA A 347 -15.17 12.26 12.93
CA ALA A 347 -15.16 12.37 11.47
C ALA A 347 -16.57 12.19 10.84
N SER A 348 -17.52 11.56 11.55
CA SER A 348 -18.90 11.37 11.10
C SER A 348 -19.87 12.45 11.60
N ALA A 349 -19.49 13.20 12.62
CA ALA A 349 -20.29 14.32 13.13
C ALA A 349 -20.13 15.60 12.28
N ALA A 350 -19.02 15.75 11.54
CA ALA A 350 -18.79 16.91 10.67
C ALA A 350 -19.62 16.92 9.37
N GLU A 351 -20.34 15.84 9.05
CA GLU A 351 -21.21 15.77 7.85
C GLU A 351 -22.72 15.93 8.12
N ARG A 352 -23.13 16.11 9.38
CA ARG A 352 -24.56 16.28 9.70
C ARG A 352 -24.75 17.31 10.78
N GLU A 353 -24.68 18.58 10.45
CA GLU A 353 -25.50 19.60 11.11
C GLU A 353 -25.34 20.94 10.41
N ASN A 354 -26.41 21.34 9.77
CA ASN A 354 -26.68 22.71 9.36
C ASN A 354 -27.48 23.35 10.50
N PRO A 355 -27.27 24.64 10.86
CA PRO A 355 -27.69 25.18 12.13
C PRO A 355 -29.02 25.91 12.07
N GLU A 356 -29.87 25.72 13.07
CA GLU A 356 -30.82 26.76 13.49
C GLU A 356 -30.95 26.79 15.03
N ILE A 357 -30.46 27.90 15.59
CA ILE A 357 -31.04 28.69 16.70
C ILE A 357 -31.40 27.98 18.03
N SER A 358 -30.69 28.25 19.09
CA SER A 358 -31.26 28.97 20.25
C SER A 358 -30.27 29.08 21.43
N ALA A 359 -30.31 30.26 22.02
CA ALA A 359 -29.58 30.76 23.15
C ALA A 359 -29.93 30.10 24.49
N ASP A 360 -28.96 30.31 25.41
CA ASP A 360 -29.14 30.53 26.85
C ASP A 360 -29.08 29.32 27.80
N ARG A 361 -28.03 29.29 28.63
CA ARG A 361 -28.02 29.29 30.12
C ARG A 361 -26.76 28.70 30.76
N GLN A 362 -25.97 29.63 31.28
CA GLN A 362 -25.37 29.64 32.65
C GLN A 362 -24.85 28.32 33.27
N SER A 363 -23.52 28.38 33.57
CA SER A 363 -22.83 27.63 34.66
C SER A 363 -23.46 27.92 36.06
N PRO A 364 -23.20 27.13 37.14
CA PRO A 364 -21.88 27.04 37.71
C PRO A 364 -21.52 25.74 38.52
N ASN A 365 -20.24 25.51 38.62
CA ASN A 365 -19.44 25.25 39.87
C ASN A 365 -19.37 23.86 40.53
N ALA A 366 -18.11 23.52 40.81
CA ALA A 366 -17.51 23.00 42.05
C ALA A 366 -17.25 21.49 42.22
N GLY A 367 -15.98 21.16 42.15
CA GLY A 367 -15.29 20.53 43.27
C GLY A 367 -15.12 19.02 43.29
N ARG A 368 -13.91 18.57 43.11
CA ARG A 368 -13.13 17.66 43.97
C ARG A 368 -12.22 16.70 43.20
N THR A 369 -10.94 16.91 43.39
CA THR A 369 -9.89 15.87 43.37
C THR A 369 -10.08 14.91 44.56
N PRO A 370 -9.49 13.69 44.65
CA PRO A 370 -8.09 13.42 44.38
C PRO A 370 -7.75 11.99 43.81
N ASP A 371 -6.51 11.89 43.31
CA ASP A 371 -5.57 10.76 43.38
C ASP A 371 -5.96 9.38 42.85
N ALA A 372 -5.39 9.04 41.69
CA ALA A 372 -4.88 7.70 41.40
C ALA A 372 -3.77 7.80 40.34
N GLU A 373 -2.54 7.55 40.75
CA GLU A 373 -1.37 7.34 39.91
C GLU A 373 -1.63 6.25 38.84
N PRO A 374 -1.28 6.46 37.58
CA PRO A 374 -1.12 5.35 36.64
C PRO A 374 0.30 4.82 36.75
N ALA A 375 0.40 3.53 37.08
CA ALA A 375 1.64 2.78 37.11
C ALA A 375 2.33 2.80 35.76
N ASP A 376 3.46 3.47 35.74
CA ASP A 376 4.51 3.43 34.72
C ASP A 376 5.03 1.99 34.52
N ARG A 377 4.88 1.45 33.32
CA ARG A 377 5.62 0.30 32.81
C ARG A 377 6.06 0.52 31.37
N THR A 378 6.96 1.48 31.19
CA THR A 378 7.84 1.55 30.04
C THR A 378 9.05 0.65 30.24
N PRO A 379 9.54 -0.08 29.23
CA PRO A 379 10.78 -0.84 29.35
C PRO A 379 11.95 0.11 29.51
N GLN A 380 12.58 0.09 30.67
CA GLN A 380 13.80 0.83 30.95
C GLN A 380 14.97 0.22 30.14
N GLY A 381 15.26 0.82 28.98
CA GLY A 381 16.57 0.72 28.33
C GLY A 381 17.47 1.88 28.79
N PRO A 382 18.79 1.85 28.56
CA PRO A 382 19.76 2.83 29.08
C PRO A 382 19.62 4.26 28.54
N TRP A 383 18.50 4.61 27.92
CA TRP A 383 18.24 5.87 27.18
C TRP A 383 17.30 6.85 27.90
N THR A 384 16.85 6.52 29.12
CA THR A 384 15.73 7.23 29.78
C THR A 384 16.10 8.54 30.46
N ASP A 385 17.33 9.07 30.35
CA ASP A 385 17.71 10.26 31.12
C ASP A 385 18.44 11.40 30.36
N ARG A 386 18.50 11.37 29.03
CA ARG A 386 19.00 12.50 28.24
C ARG A 386 18.24 12.59 26.91
N THR A 387 17.23 13.45 26.85
CA THR A 387 16.80 14.04 25.59
C THR A 387 17.97 14.89 25.11
N PRO A 388 18.60 14.63 23.96
CA PRO A 388 19.65 15.50 23.46
C PRO A 388 18.99 16.82 22.99
N CYS A 389 19.00 17.82 23.84
CA CYS A 389 18.73 19.19 23.44
C CYS A 389 20.00 19.71 22.80
N GLY A 390 20.12 19.67 21.45
CA GLY A 390 21.30 20.18 20.78
C GLY A 390 22.58 19.47 21.22
N GLY A 391 23.65 19.56 20.48
CA GLY A 391 24.92 18.96 20.87
C GLY A 391 25.89 18.97 19.71
N ASP A 392 27.14 18.61 20.01
CA ASP A 392 28.16 18.44 19.00
C ASP A 392 27.76 17.34 18.01
N LEU A 393 28.02 17.56 16.71
CA LEU A 393 27.93 16.54 15.69
C LEU A 393 29.31 15.93 15.47
N ALA A 394 29.40 14.61 15.55
CA ALA A 394 30.62 13.86 15.22
C ALA A 394 30.34 12.90 14.06
N ILE A 395 31.08 13.03 12.98
CA ILE A 395 31.07 12.19 11.79
C ILE A 395 32.40 11.47 11.71
N ALA A 396 32.44 10.13 11.74
CA ALA A 396 33.65 9.33 11.78
C ALA A 396 33.67 8.29 10.65
N ASP A 397 34.63 8.43 9.71
CA ASP A 397 34.87 7.53 8.56
C ASP A 397 33.60 7.10 7.82
N VAL A 398 32.70 8.04 7.54
CA VAL A 398 31.42 7.76 6.94
C VAL A 398 31.56 7.46 5.46
N ARG A 399 31.06 6.28 5.06
CA ARG A 399 30.93 5.85 3.67
C ARG A 399 29.48 5.54 3.36
N PHE A 400 29.09 5.82 2.12
CA PHE A 400 27.70 5.58 1.70
C PHE A 400 27.58 5.29 0.21
N SER A 401 26.67 4.37 -0.11
CA SER A 401 26.27 4.00 -1.48
C SER A 401 24.75 3.92 -1.57
N TYR A 402 24.15 4.57 -2.57
CA TYR A 402 22.70 4.40 -2.87
C TYR A 402 22.40 3.04 -3.51
N ARG A 403 23.40 2.44 -4.19
CA ARG A 403 23.33 1.12 -4.84
C ARG A 403 24.63 0.36 -4.59
N ASP A 404 24.52 -0.95 -4.54
CA ASP A 404 25.70 -1.81 -4.41
C ASP A 404 26.71 -1.51 -5.54
N GLY A 405 27.91 -1.10 -5.16
CA GLY A 405 29.04 -0.86 -6.07
C GLY A 405 29.27 0.60 -6.50
N GLU A 406 28.38 1.55 -6.17
CA GLU A 406 28.57 2.98 -6.45
C GLU A 406 28.68 3.76 -5.13
N GLU A 407 29.89 3.87 -4.58
CA GLU A 407 30.14 4.64 -3.36
C GLU A 407 30.08 6.14 -3.69
N VAL A 408 29.30 6.92 -2.90
CA VAL A 408 29.12 8.36 -3.04
C VAL A 408 29.90 9.13 -2.00
N LEU A 409 30.06 8.57 -0.79
CA LEU A 409 30.90 9.12 0.27
C LEU A 409 32.02 8.14 0.60
N HIS A 410 33.25 8.63 0.65
CA HIS A 410 34.48 7.85 0.71
C HIS A 410 35.27 8.10 2.00
N GLY A 411 34.64 7.91 3.18
CA GLY A 411 35.34 8.07 4.47
C GLY A 411 35.41 9.52 4.93
N VAL A 412 34.23 10.18 5.02
CA VAL A 412 34.15 11.56 5.53
C VAL A 412 34.22 11.56 7.05
N SER A 413 35.14 12.40 7.60
CA SER A 413 35.23 12.65 9.03
C SER A 413 35.20 14.14 9.30
N LEU A 414 34.30 14.59 10.21
CA LEU A 414 34.01 15.99 10.50
C LEU A 414 33.35 16.14 11.86
N ASP A 415 33.79 17.11 12.64
CA ASP A 415 33.17 17.50 13.89
C ASP A 415 32.58 18.91 13.77
N VAL A 416 31.36 19.13 14.30
CA VAL A 416 30.69 20.43 14.37
C VAL A 416 30.28 20.68 15.81
N ARG A 417 30.62 21.83 16.36
CA ARG A 417 30.32 22.19 17.75
C ARG A 417 28.89 22.67 17.89
N GLU A 418 28.33 22.53 19.07
CA GLU A 418 27.01 23.10 19.37
C GLU A 418 26.99 24.61 19.10
N GLY A 419 25.96 25.07 18.39
CA GLY A 419 25.80 26.48 17.99
C GLY A 419 26.67 26.91 16.81
N GLU A 420 27.53 26.05 16.26
CA GLU A 420 28.38 26.35 15.10
C GLU A 420 27.57 26.34 13.79
N ARG A 421 27.90 27.29 12.90
CA ARG A 421 27.38 27.33 11.54
C ARG A 421 28.42 26.79 10.56
N LEU A 422 28.21 25.61 10.04
CA LEU A 422 29.06 24.99 9.04
C LEU A 422 28.46 25.11 7.65
N ALA A 423 29.21 25.65 6.69
CA ALA A 423 28.84 25.62 5.28
C ALA A 423 29.54 24.45 4.55
N ILE A 424 28.80 23.61 3.85
CA ILE A 424 29.33 22.55 2.99
C ILE A 424 29.28 23.03 1.56
N VAL A 425 30.44 23.15 0.91
CA VAL A 425 30.60 23.62 -0.47
C VAL A 425 31.27 22.56 -1.35
N GLY A 426 31.17 22.69 -2.66
CA GLY A 426 31.80 21.79 -3.62
C GLY A 426 31.00 21.65 -4.92
N PRO A 427 31.56 21.02 -5.94
CA PRO A 427 30.89 20.83 -7.23
C PRO A 427 29.60 20.00 -7.10
N SER A 428 28.75 20.06 -8.13
CA SER A 428 27.56 19.20 -8.21
C SER A 428 27.99 17.72 -8.23
N GLY A 429 27.30 16.87 -7.46
CA GLY A 429 27.67 15.45 -7.34
C GLY A 429 28.75 15.14 -6.31
N ALA A 430 29.34 16.12 -5.60
CA ALA A 430 30.36 15.89 -4.58
C ALA A 430 29.86 15.19 -3.29
N GLY A 431 28.60 14.82 -3.18
CA GLY A 431 28.04 14.11 -2.03
C GLY A 431 27.49 15.01 -0.90
N LYS A 432 27.40 16.33 -1.09
CA LYS A 432 26.97 17.31 -0.07
C LYS A 432 25.56 16.99 0.49
N SER A 433 24.56 16.91 -0.38
CA SER A 433 23.16 16.61 0.02
C SER A 433 23.05 15.18 0.60
N THR A 434 23.87 14.24 0.12
CA THR A 434 23.96 12.90 0.68
C THR A 434 24.44 12.94 2.13
N LEU A 435 25.49 13.71 2.43
CA LEU A 435 25.98 13.88 3.80
C LEU A 435 24.92 14.52 4.70
N GLY A 436 24.23 15.58 4.22
CA GLY A 436 23.11 16.20 4.95
C GLY A 436 21.99 15.22 5.29
N ARG A 437 21.63 14.33 4.35
CA ARG A 437 20.59 13.30 4.56
C ARG A 437 21.02 12.22 5.56
N LEU A 438 22.29 11.89 5.61
CA LEU A 438 22.82 10.96 6.60
C LEU A 438 22.83 11.58 8.01
N VAL A 439 23.19 12.86 8.13
CA VAL A 439 23.12 13.61 9.40
C VAL A 439 21.67 13.72 9.91
N ALA A 440 20.73 13.97 9.01
CA ALA A 440 19.30 13.99 9.33
C ALA A 440 18.67 12.60 9.61
N GLY A 441 19.47 11.52 9.50
CA GLY A 441 19.00 10.16 9.75
C GLY A 441 18.09 9.57 8.69
N ILE A 442 17.91 10.25 7.54
CA ILE A 442 17.07 9.78 6.42
C ILE A 442 17.61 8.47 5.85
N ASN A 443 18.95 8.35 5.77
CA ASN A 443 19.62 7.15 5.35
C ASN A 443 20.68 6.73 6.39
N PRO A 444 20.80 5.44 6.73
CA PRO A 444 21.91 4.98 7.57
C PRO A 444 23.22 4.96 6.76
N PRO A 445 24.38 5.29 7.36
CA PRO A 445 25.66 5.14 6.68
C PRO A 445 25.97 3.66 6.38
N SER A 446 26.65 3.40 5.24
CA SER A 446 27.07 2.04 4.89
C SER A 446 28.25 1.57 5.75
N HIS A 447 29.10 2.51 6.21
CA HIS A 447 30.23 2.31 7.11
C HIS A 447 30.48 3.59 7.90
N GLY A 448 31.14 3.46 9.06
CA GLY A 448 31.39 4.60 9.96
C GLY A 448 30.20 4.91 10.86
N SER A 449 30.24 6.06 11.53
CA SER A 449 29.17 6.48 12.46
C SER A 449 28.93 7.99 12.39
N ILE A 450 27.69 8.37 12.70
CA ILE A 450 27.28 9.77 12.88
C ILE A 450 26.61 9.85 14.25
N ALA A 451 27.09 10.75 15.08
CA ALA A 451 26.57 10.96 16.43
C ALA A 451 26.19 12.43 16.64
N VAL A 452 25.03 12.67 17.25
CA VAL A 452 24.54 13.99 17.66
C VAL A 452 24.36 13.99 19.17
N GLY A 453 24.98 14.96 19.86
CA GLY A 453 24.97 15.01 21.34
C GLY A 453 25.56 13.74 21.97
N GLY A 454 26.48 13.05 21.29
CA GLY A 454 27.09 11.81 21.74
C GLY A 454 26.26 10.54 21.49
N ALA A 455 25.05 10.66 20.95
CA ALA A 455 24.20 9.53 20.59
C ALA A 455 24.28 9.24 19.09
N GLU A 456 24.47 7.97 18.71
CA GLU A 456 24.53 7.56 17.30
C GLU A 456 23.16 7.71 16.64
N VAL A 457 23.08 8.45 15.54
CA VAL A 457 21.84 8.79 14.80
C VAL A 457 21.00 7.55 14.49
N THR A 458 21.65 6.43 14.13
CA THR A 458 20.98 5.16 13.81
C THR A 458 20.32 4.48 15.02
N ARG A 459 20.64 4.93 16.24
CA ARG A 459 20.12 4.37 17.51
C ARG A 459 19.10 5.27 18.19
N ILE A 460 18.98 6.53 17.76
CA ILE A 460 17.99 7.46 18.30
C ILE A 460 16.62 7.06 17.76
N PRO A 461 15.58 6.94 18.61
CA PRO A 461 14.22 6.75 18.13
C PRO A 461 13.80 7.85 17.16
N GLU A 462 13.06 7.51 16.11
CA GLU A 462 12.70 8.41 15.01
C GLU A 462 12.03 9.70 15.50
N GLU A 463 11.10 9.61 16.45
CA GLU A 463 10.42 10.76 17.06
C GLU A 463 11.40 11.70 17.77
N ALA A 464 12.37 11.16 18.52
CA ALA A 464 13.39 11.93 19.20
C ALA A 464 14.43 12.50 18.24
N LEU A 465 14.73 11.80 17.15
CA LEU A 465 15.65 12.28 16.13
C LEU A 465 15.08 13.51 15.40
N HIS A 466 13.81 13.46 15.00
CA HIS A 466 13.16 14.57 14.29
C HIS A 466 13.05 15.84 15.16
N SER A 467 12.89 15.70 16.47
CA SER A 467 12.93 16.84 17.38
C SER A 467 14.34 17.38 17.65
N THR A 468 15.39 16.58 17.39
CA THR A 468 16.79 16.97 17.57
C THR A 468 17.40 17.56 16.31
N VAL A 469 17.19 16.89 15.16
CA VAL A 469 17.75 17.28 13.87
C VAL A 469 16.63 17.42 12.85
N ALA A 470 16.47 18.60 12.27
CA ALA A 470 15.54 18.82 11.19
C ALA A 470 16.26 19.16 9.89
N MET A 471 15.73 18.68 8.77
CA MET A 471 16.25 18.99 7.44
C MET A 471 15.23 19.81 6.63
N VAL A 472 15.70 20.93 6.09
CA VAL A 472 14.97 21.72 5.10
C VAL A 472 15.45 21.31 3.71
N THR A 473 14.57 20.73 2.92
CA THR A 473 14.86 20.31 1.55
C THR A 473 14.47 21.41 0.55
N GLN A 474 14.91 21.26 -0.68
CA GLN A 474 14.56 22.16 -1.78
C GLN A 474 13.07 22.14 -2.13
N GLU A 475 12.38 21.01 -1.94
CA GLU A 475 10.95 20.88 -2.21
C GLU A 475 10.13 21.20 -0.95
N HIS A 476 9.25 22.23 -1.05
CA HIS A 476 8.37 22.65 0.05
C HIS A 476 6.95 22.16 -0.19
N HIS A 477 6.62 21.01 0.41
CA HIS A 477 5.31 20.39 0.21
C HIS A 477 4.25 21.00 1.13
N VAL A 478 3.10 21.36 0.53
CA VAL A 478 1.90 21.77 1.25
C VAL A 478 0.85 20.67 1.11
N PHE A 479 0.46 20.10 2.23
CA PHE A 479 -0.54 19.03 2.27
C PHE A 479 -1.95 19.59 2.10
N VAL A 480 -2.85 18.77 1.57
CA VAL A 480 -4.27 19.11 1.43
C VAL A 480 -4.90 19.19 2.82
N GLY A 481 -5.46 20.35 3.16
CA GLY A 481 -6.05 20.62 4.47
C GLY A 481 -6.11 22.11 4.72
N THR A 482 -6.32 22.52 5.98
CA THR A 482 -6.23 23.93 6.39
C THR A 482 -4.77 24.34 6.59
N LEU A 483 -4.52 25.64 6.69
CA LEU A 483 -3.20 26.14 7.06
C LEU A 483 -2.81 25.68 8.47
N ALA A 484 -3.77 25.65 9.40
CA ALA A 484 -3.59 25.10 10.73
C ALA A 484 -3.19 23.63 10.73
N ASP A 485 -3.86 22.78 9.90
CA ASP A 485 -3.51 21.36 9.76
C ASP A 485 -2.06 21.20 9.28
N ASN A 486 -1.64 22.02 8.33
CA ASN A 486 -0.28 22.03 7.82
C ASN A 486 0.78 22.42 8.86
N LEU A 487 0.46 23.30 9.78
CA LEU A 487 1.37 23.71 10.86
C LEU A 487 1.41 22.68 12.00
N ARG A 488 0.26 22.07 12.32
CA ARG A 488 0.17 21.01 13.33
C ARG A 488 0.93 19.74 12.97
N LEU A 489 1.32 19.55 11.72
CA LEU A 489 2.23 18.45 11.33
C LEU A 489 3.58 18.52 12.07
N ALA A 490 4.02 19.72 12.46
CA ALA A 490 5.25 19.88 13.22
C ALA A 490 5.04 19.76 14.73
N LYS A 491 3.86 20.19 15.23
CA LYS A 491 3.47 20.14 16.63
C LYS A 491 1.96 20.00 16.75
N GLU A 492 1.48 18.81 17.10
CA GLU A 492 0.06 18.43 17.08
C GLU A 492 -0.81 19.30 18.00
N ASP A 493 -0.27 19.67 19.14
CA ASP A 493 -0.91 20.49 20.17
C ASP A 493 -0.69 22.01 20.01
N ALA A 494 -0.11 22.46 18.88
CA ALA A 494 0.14 23.89 18.64
C ALA A 494 -1.14 24.70 18.69
N GLY A 495 -1.16 25.68 19.60
CA GLY A 495 -2.26 26.64 19.76
C GLY A 495 -2.28 27.68 18.64
N GLN A 496 -3.42 28.36 18.48
CA GLN A 496 -3.57 29.39 17.45
C GLN A 496 -2.54 30.53 17.58
N GLU A 497 -2.28 30.98 18.79
CA GLU A 497 -1.30 32.07 19.08
C GLU A 497 0.12 31.62 18.70
N GLU A 498 0.49 30.38 18.99
CA GLU A 498 1.79 29.82 18.69
C GLU A 498 2.00 29.66 17.18
N MET A 499 0.97 29.18 16.46
CA MET A 499 1.01 29.09 15.00
C MET A 499 1.15 30.49 14.33
N LEU A 500 0.42 31.48 14.82
CA LEU A 500 0.53 32.86 14.32
C LEU A 500 1.90 33.46 14.64
N ALA A 501 2.45 33.20 15.83
CA ALA A 501 3.80 33.64 16.20
C ALA A 501 4.88 32.98 15.28
N ALA A 502 4.74 31.70 14.98
CA ALA A 502 5.63 31.00 14.06
C ALA A 502 5.56 31.58 12.64
N LEU A 503 4.37 31.88 12.13
CA LEU A 503 4.17 32.54 10.84
C LEU A 503 4.73 33.96 10.82
N ALA A 504 4.58 34.70 11.91
CA ALA A 504 5.17 36.03 12.05
C ALA A 504 6.71 35.99 12.08
N ALA A 505 7.31 35.00 12.74
CA ALA A 505 8.76 34.81 12.77
C ALA A 505 9.37 34.62 11.37
N VAL A 506 8.62 33.99 10.45
CA VAL A 506 9.03 33.79 9.05
C VAL A 506 8.49 34.85 8.10
N GLU A 507 8.04 36.00 8.62
CA GLU A 507 7.51 37.13 7.84
C GLU A 507 6.37 36.75 6.87
N ALA A 508 5.51 35.79 7.25
CA ALA A 508 4.36 35.36 6.46
C ALA A 508 3.15 36.31 6.62
N ALA A 509 3.33 37.61 6.34
CA ALA A 509 2.30 38.64 6.53
C ALA A 509 1.03 38.39 5.70
N TRP A 510 1.13 37.67 4.57
CA TRP A 510 0.01 37.34 3.68
C TRP A 510 -1.10 36.50 4.36
N VAL A 511 -0.79 35.89 5.51
CA VAL A 511 -1.79 35.13 6.29
C VAL A 511 -2.87 36.04 6.85
N HIS A 512 -2.55 37.31 7.12
CA HIS A 512 -3.53 38.31 7.59
C HIS A 512 -4.51 38.76 6.50
N ASP A 513 -4.16 38.53 5.23
CA ASP A 513 -5.01 38.86 4.07
C ASP A 513 -5.93 37.69 3.69
N LEU A 514 -5.95 36.61 4.48
CA LEU A 514 -6.83 35.48 4.25
C LEU A 514 -8.16 35.67 4.96
N ASP A 515 -9.27 35.50 4.24
CA ASP A 515 -10.63 35.68 4.81
C ASP A 515 -10.92 34.72 5.96
N GLU A 516 -10.40 33.48 5.87
CA GLU A 516 -10.58 32.41 6.88
C GLU A 516 -9.34 32.23 7.78
N GLY A 517 -8.31 33.07 7.64
CA GLY A 517 -7.08 32.99 8.45
C GLY A 517 -6.44 31.60 8.39
N LEU A 518 -6.19 30.99 9.56
CA LEU A 518 -5.59 29.65 9.69
C LEU A 518 -6.49 28.51 9.20
N ASP A 519 -7.79 28.72 9.09
CA ASP A 519 -8.75 27.71 8.60
C ASP A 519 -8.84 27.70 7.06
N THR A 520 -8.12 28.61 6.38
CA THR A 520 -8.03 28.64 4.93
C THR A 520 -7.52 27.31 4.38
N ARG A 521 -8.30 26.67 3.50
CA ARG A 521 -7.91 25.43 2.82
C ARG A 521 -6.82 25.67 1.77
N VAL A 522 -5.75 24.88 1.85
CA VAL A 522 -4.59 24.93 0.95
C VAL A 522 -4.31 23.55 0.34
N GLY A 523 -3.45 23.51 -0.68
CA GLY A 523 -3.14 22.27 -1.39
C GLY A 523 -4.10 22.00 -2.54
N SER A 524 -4.19 20.74 -2.98
CA SER A 524 -5.03 20.36 -4.13
C SER A 524 -6.52 20.61 -3.83
N GLY A 525 -7.18 21.44 -4.64
CA GLY A 525 -8.59 21.83 -4.44
C GLY A 525 -8.80 23.00 -3.47
N GLY A 526 -7.75 23.55 -2.87
CA GLY A 526 -7.77 24.76 -2.04
C GLY A 526 -7.07 25.93 -2.70
N LYS A 527 -6.71 26.96 -1.89
CA LYS A 527 -5.95 28.11 -2.33
C LYS A 527 -4.56 27.67 -2.82
N THR A 528 -4.22 28.06 -4.03
CA THR A 528 -2.89 27.82 -4.58
C THR A 528 -1.91 28.81 -3.95
N LEU A 529 -0.89 28.30 -3.27
CA LEU A 529 0.18 29.10 -2.68
C LEU A 529 1.31 29.30 -3.67
N THR A 530 1.97 30.46 -3.58
CA THR A 530 3.23 30.67 -4.31
C THR A 530 4.35 29.84 -3.72
N PRO A 531 5.44 29.56 -4.47
CA PRO A 531 6.61 28.86 -3.92
C PRO A 531 7.17 29.53 -2.67
N ALA A 532 7.17 30.87 -2.59
CA ALA A 532 7.59 31.62 -1.42
C ALA A 532 6.70 31.37 -0.20
N GLN A 533 5.39 31.39 -0.38
CA GLN A 533 4.43 31.10 0.69
C GLN A 533 4.55 29.64 1.19
N ALA A 534 4.72 28.68 0.27
CA ALA A 534 4.94 27.30 0.63
C ALA A 534 6.22 27.11 1.47
N GLN A 535 7.29 27.82 1.11
CA GLN A 535 8.53 27.82 1.86
C GLN A 535 8.40 28.46 3.24
N GLN A 536 7.66 29.57 3.36
CA GLN A 536 7.37 30.19 4.67
C GLN A 536 6.61 29.22 5.58
N ILE A 537 5.65 28.42 5.06
CA ILE A 537 4.99 27.37 5.85
C ILE A 537 5.99 26.32 6.31
N ALA A 538 6.90 25.87 5.41
CA ALA A 538 7.92 24.89 5.79
C ALA A 538 8.85 25.42 6.89
N LEU A 539 9.24 26.70 6.83
CA LEU A 539 10.04 27.34 7.88
C LEU A 539 9.24 27.57 9.17
N ALA A 540 7.95 27.92 9.10
CA ALA A 540 7.09 28.03 10.27
C ALA A 540 6.94 26.67 11.01
N ARG A 541 6.92 25.55 10.27
CA ARG A 541 6.99 24.20 10.87
C ARG A 541 8.30 24.00 11.65
N ILE A 542 9.44 24.47 11.13
CA ILE A 542 10.73 24.39 11.83
C ILE A 542 10.74 25.26 13.09
N VAL A 543 10.12 26.44 13.06
CA VAL A 543 9.95 27.28 14.25
C VAL A 543 9.13 26.59 15.33
N LEU A 544 8.03 25.93 14.93
CA LEU A 544 7.16 25.17 15.85
C LEU A 544 7.84 23.91 16.42
N LEU A 545 8.65 23.23 15.60
CA LEU A 545 9.37 22.03 15.99
C LEU A 545 10.52 22.33 16.94
N ASP A 546 11.15 23.51 16.79
CA ASP A 546 12.30 24.03 17.57
C ASP A 546 13.46 23.05 17.74
N PRO A 547 14.02 22.49 16.64
CA PRO A 547 15.10 21.51 16.72
C PRO A 547 16.42 22.16 17.11
N GLY A 548 17.29 21.42 17.83
CA GLY A 548 18.62 21.90 18.23
C GLY A 548 19.61 22.00 17.06
N MET A 549 19.41 21.20 16.02
CA MET A 549 20.27 21.16 14.82
C MET A 549 19.45 21.27 13.53
N LEU A 550 19.95 22.06 12.58
CA LEU A 550 19.32 22.26 11.28
C LEU A 550 20.26 21.88 10.14
N VAL A 551 19.77 21.09 9.20
CA VAL A 551 20.43 20.81 7.91
C VAL A 551 19.64 21.55 6.82
N LEU A 552 20.27 22.49 6.12
CA LEU A 552 19.65 23.27 5.07
C LEU A 552 20.21 22.84 3.71
N ASP A 553 19.36 22.32 2.82
CA ASP A 553 19.71 21.96 1.45
C ASP A 553 19.01 22.92 0.47
N GLU A 554 19.75 23.88 -0.06
CA GLU A 554 19.37 24.82 -1.14
C GLU A 554 18.01 25.58 -0.95
N ALA A 555 17.84 26.26 0.18
CA ALA A 555 16.56 26.86 0.58
C ALA A 555 16.01 28.03 -0.29
N THR A 556 16.71 28.56 -1.32
CA THR A 556 16.32 29.83 -1.96
C THR A 556 16.47 29.94 -3.49
N SER A 557 16.64 28.83 -4.23
CA SER A 557 17.12 28.88 -5.64
C SER A 557 16.09 29.33 -6.71
N LEU A 558 14.80 29.40 -6.42
CA LEU A 558 13.73 29.63 -7.42
C LEU A 558 12.88 30.90 -7.15
N MET A 559 13.37 31.88 -6.38
CA MET A 559 12.56 33.02 -5.93
C MET A 559 12.90 34.36 -6.59
N ASP A 560 11.87 35.23 -6.64
CA ASP A 560 12.03 36.67 -6.91
C ASP A 560 12.99 37.30 -5.86
N PRO A 561 13.90 38.21 -6.29
CA PRO A 561 14.92 38.81 -5.42
C PRO A 561 14.40 39.50 -4.15
N ASN A 562 13.18 40.03 -4.16
CA ASN A 562 12.59 40.64 -2.98
C ASN A 562 12.06 39.59 -1.98
N ALA A 563 11.40 38.56 -2.48
CA ALA A 563 10.97 37.44 -1.68
C ALA A 563 12.17 36.66 -1.06
N ALA A 564 13.26 36.51 -1.84
CA ALA A 564 14.49 35.88 -1.35
C ALA A 564 15.11 36.64 -0.17
N ARG A 565 15.21 38.00 -0.23
CA ARG A 565 15.74 38.79 0.88
C ARG A 565 14.88 38.77 2.15
N SER A 566 13.54 38.74 2.00
CA SER A 566 12.64 38.60 3.14
C SER A 566 12.83 37.27 3.83
N LEU A 567 12.92 36.20 3.02
CA LEU A 567 13.14 34.84 3.49
C LEU A 567 14.52 34.65 4.14
N GLU A 568 15.57 35.26 3.60
CA GLU A 568 16.91 35.23 4.20
C GLU A 568 16.93 35.87 5.59
N ARG A 569 16.22 36.99 5.78
CA ARG A 569 16.08 37.61 7.09
C ARG A 569 15.29 36.73 8.07
N ALA A 570 14.20 36.11 7.58
CA ALA A 570 13.43 35.17 8.37
C ALA A 570 14.27 33.96 8.76
N LEU A 571 15.01 33.40 7.79
CA LEU A 571 15.91 32.26 8.02
C LEU A 571 16.99 32.59 9.04
N SER A 572 17.65 33.76 8.92
CA SER A 572 18.70 34.18 9.88
C SER A 572 18.20 34.22 11.32
N ARG A 573 16.95 34.67 11.56
CA ARG A 573 16.33 34.64 12.90
C ARG A 573 16.06 33.22 13.38
N VAL A 574 15.58 32.35 12.50
CA VAL A 574 15.31 30.94 12.83
C VAL A 574 16.61 30.18 13.15
N LEU A 575 17.73 30.61 12.59
CA LEU A 575 19.06 30.00 12.78
C LEU A 575 19.79 30.47 14.02
N GLU A 576 19.37 31.56 14.67
CA GLU A 576 20.03 32.09 15.87
C GLU A 576 20.04 31.07 17.01
N GLY A 577 21.24 30.83 17.55
CA GLY A 577 21.46 29.93 18.71
C GLY A 577 21.40 28.43 18.40
N ARG A 578 21.27 28.02 17.12
CA ARG A 578 21.20 26.60 16.71
C ARG A 578 22.46 26.17 15.99
N THR A 579 22.75 24.86 16.05
CA THR A 579 23.78 24.25 15.20
C THR A 579 23.23 24.14 13.78
N VAL A 580 23.96 24.68 12.79
CA VAL A 580 23.48 24.77 11.41
C VAL A 580 24.49 24.15 10.45
N ILE A 581 24.02 23.22 9.62
CA ILE A 581 24.77 22.67 8.49
C ILE A 581 24.08 23.16 7.20
N SER A 582 24.71 24.09 6.51
CA SER A 582 24.17 24.63 5.25
C SER A 582 24.92 24.06 4.04
N ILE A 583 24.18 23.43 3.13
CA ILE A 583 24.70 23.02 1.82
C ILE A 583 24.63 24.25 0.92
N ALA A 584 25.78 24.91 0.75
CA ALA A 584 25.84 26.21 0.10
C ALA A 584 25.93 26.06 -1.41
N HIS A 585 24.98 26.70 -2.09
CA HIS A 585 24.99 26.95 -3.55
C HIS A 585 25.17 28.44 -3.87
N ARG A 586 25.26 29.31 -2.84
CA ARG A 586 25.47 30.75 -2.98
C ARG A 586 26.64 31.24 -2.16
N LEU A 587 27.29 32.25 -2.67
CA LEU A 587 28.54 32.82 -2.18
C LEU A 587 28.47 33.28 -0.71
N TYR A 588 27.42 34.01 -0.34
CA TYR A 588 27.29 34.60 0.98
C TYR A 588 27.03 33.56 2.08
N THR A 589 26.38 32.45 1.76
CA THR A 589 26.13 31.38 2.75
C THR A 589 27.44 30.75 3.25
N ALA A 590 28.45 30.64 2.37
CA ALA A 590 29.78 30.18 2.74
C ALA A 590 30.60 31.24 3.46
N HIS A 591 30.40 32.54 3.12
CA HIS A 591 31.11 33.65 3.75
C HIS A 591 30.66 33.87 5.21
N ASP A 592 29.35 33.75 5.49
CA ASP A 592 28.78 34.05 6.80
C ASP A 592 28.79 32.85 7.77
N ALA A 593 29.37 31.71 7.36
CA ALA A 593 29.55 30.53 8.20
C ALA A 593 30.80 30.64 9.08
N ASP A 594 30.74 30.05 10.29
CA ASP A 594 31.90 29.97 11.17
C ASP A 594 33.03 29.13 10.57
N ARG A 595 32.66 28.02 9.89
CA ARG A 595 33.58 27.19 9.14
C ARG A 595 32.99 26.71 7.82
N VAL A 596 33.86 26.45 6.88
CA VAL A 596 33.53 25.93 5.55
C VAL A 596 34.20 24.55 5.36
N ALA A 597 33.42 23.57 4.97
CA ALA A 597 33.84 22.23 4.60
C ALA A 597 33.75 22.07 3.07
N VAL A 598 34.85 21.82 2.41
CA VAL A 598 34.91 21.62 0.95
C VAL A 598 34.85 20.15 0.63
N MET A 599 33.83 19.73 -0.07
CA MET A 599 33.67 18.36 -0.54
C MET A 599 33.99 18.23 -2.02
N ILE A 600 34.83 17.24 -2.35
CA ILE A 600 35.19 16.87 -3.72
C ILE A 600 35.19 15.34 -3.82
N ASP A 601 34.51 14.83 -4.83
CA ASP A 601 34.43 13.39 -5.12
C ASP A 601 34.13 12.54 -3.87
N GLY A 602 33.15 12.97 -3.06
CA GLY A 602 32.71 12.24 -1.88
C GLY A 602 33.68 12.28 -0.69
N ARG A 603 34.69 13.16 -0.70
CA ARG A 603 35.68 13.33 0.37
C ARG A 603 35.72 14.74 0.88
N LEU A 604 36.05 14.91 2.16
CA LEU A 604 36.39 16.21 2.73
C LEU A 604 37.79 16.61 2.26
N ALA A 605 37.87 17.63 1.38
CA ALA A 605 39.13 18.11 0.83
C ALA A 605 39.75 19.21 1.71
N GLU A 606 38.95 20.18 2.17
CA GLU A 606 39.43 21.32 2.96
C GLU A 606 38.43 21.62 4.07
N LEU A 607 38.94 22.12 5.21
CA LEU A 607 38.13 22.59 6.34
C LEU A 607 38.83 23.78 7.00
N GLY A 608 38.11 24.87 7.22
CA GLY A 608 38.63 26.08 7.84
C GLY A 608 37.65 27.25 7.77
N THR A 609 38.05 28.41 8.24
CA THR A 609 37.27 29.66 8.08
C THR A 609 37.38 30.15 6.63
N HIS A 610 36.45 31.01 6.22
CA HIS A 610 36.46 31.64 4.91
C HIS A 610 37.84 32.25 4.57
N ASP A 611 38.35 33.11 5.46
CA ASP A 611 39.64 33.81 5.24
C ASP A 611 40.83 32.87 5.14
N GLU A 612 40.88 31.81 6.00
CA GLU A 612 41.90 30.80 5.97
C GLU A 612 41.92 30.03 4.63
N LEU A 613 40.73 29.64 4.14
CA LEU A 613 40.64 28.84 2.93
C LEU A 613 40.89 29.67 1.66
N VAL A 614 40.50 30.95 1.64
CA VAL A 614 40.87 31.87 0.56
C VAL A 614 42.39 32.09 0.52
N ALA A 615 43.04 32.29 1.70
CA ALA A 615 44.45 32.49 1.80
C ALA A 615 45.30 31.25 1.41
N ARG A 616 44.74 30.04 1.50
CA ARG A 616 45.40 28.79 1.07
C ARG A 616 45.46 28.62 -0.44
N GLU A 617 44.75 29.44 -1.23
CA GLU A 617 44.62 29.34 -2.70
C GLU A 617 44.30 27.93 -3.21
N GLY A 618 43.52 27.17 -2.41
CA GLY A 618 43.12 25.78 -2.68
C GLY A 618 41.84 25.65 -3.53
N GLU A 619 41.12 24.55 -3.32
CA GLU A 619 39.85 24.26 -4.03
C GLU A 619 38.77 25.26 -3.68
N TYR A 620 38.71 25.70 -2.40
CA TYR A 620 37.75 26.73 -1.97
C TYR A 620 38.01 28.05 -2.66
N ALA A 621 39.24 28.51 -2.73
CA ALA A 621 39.57 29.78 -3.38
C ALA A 621 39.21 29.75 -4.87
N ARG A 622 39.42 28.61 -5.56
CA ARG A 622 39.00 28.42 -6.96
C ARG A 622 37.48 28.52 -7.14
N LEU A 623 36.73 27.83 -6.29
CA LEU A 623 35.25 27.91 -6.29
C LEU A 623 34.78 29.34 -5.99
N TRP A 624 35.41 30.00 -5.02
CA TRP A 624 35.08 31.38 -4.64
C TRP A 624 35.29 32.37 -5.79
N HIS A 625 36.43 32.31 -6.48
CA HIS A 625 36.72 33.15 -7.63
C HIS A 625 35.76 32.90 -8.81
N THR A 626 35.37 31.64 -9.02
CA THR A 626 34.39 31.32 -10.07
C THR A 626 33.03 31.93 -9.74
N TRP A 627 32.59 31.84 -8.48
CA TRP A 627 31.31 32.41 -8.03
C TRP A 627 31.28 33.94 -8.03
N GLN A 628 32.43 34.61 -7.93
CA GLN A 628 32.50 36.08 -8.06
C GLN A 628 32.41 36.57 -9.51
N GLN A 629 32.60 35.70 -10.48
CA GLN A 629 32.56 36.04 -11.91
C GLN A 629 31.18 35.81 -12.55
N ASP A 630 30.34 34.97 -11.92
CA ASP A 630 28.93 34.77 -12.30
C ASP A 630 28.00 35.76 -11.57
#